data_51eb54639ca0334ad282d5f14399272b
#
_entry.id   51eb54639ca0334ad282d5f14399272b
#
_cell.length_a   1.000
_cell.length_b   1.000
_cell.length_c   1.000
_cell.angle_alpha   90.00
_cell.angle_beta   90.00
_cell.angle_gamma   90.00
#
_symmetry.space_group_name_H-M   'P 1'
#
loop_
_entity.id
_entity.type
_entity.pdbx_description
1 polymer ?
#
loop_
_entity_poly.entity_id
_entity_poly.type
_entity_poly.pdbx_seq_one_letter_code
_entity_poly.pdbx_strand_id
1 'polypeptide(L)'
;QRSGMRWPVKLKGFKTAIVSSDEAPPGCKGGKGLQTNLKDSNRSSCTEDGQHYYIYDTKFLTLYLEQTEMKNLPIGGVWKGKVKLHSNSPAQDYFANITLNTLDPNHIDVFFPEFAHATPRVQLDLHPTGSVNGSNYAQDLTMLDMCLYDGFNGNAISYEIMLKDEGRPAAGRRDGYFSIYRQGGTTTDEGERIDYRVKMYNPETGGQIDVRNNENMVWNSINLKRVRPVVLPGIRYAVMCVPTPLTLAVDKFSVMDKQAGYYMGKLSVIFTPSLPTIN
;
A
#
# COMPACT_ATOMS: atom_id res chain seq x y z
N GLN A 1 -17.27 0.18 8.21
CA GLN A 1 -17.55 0.57 6.81
C GLN A 1 -17.11 2.01 6.66
N ARG A 2 -15.95 2.25 6.06
CA ARG A 2 -15.47 3.60 5.80
C ARG A 2 -16.33 4.17 4.69
N SER A 3 -16.83 5.38 4.85
CA SER A 3 -17.57 6.10 3.83
C SER A 3 -16.66 6.21 2.60
N GLY A 4 -16.83 5.27 1.67
CA GLY A 4 -15.93 5.09 0.57
C GLY A 4 -16.05 6.23 -0.42
N MET A 5 -14.92 6.61 -0.98
CA MET A 5 -14.87 7.37 -2.21
C MET A 5 -15.77 6.68 -3.25
N ARG A 6 -16.55 7.47 -3.98
CA ARG A 6 -17.34 6.97 -5.12
C ARG A 6 -16.64 7.34 -6.41
N TRP A 7 -16.46 6.38 -7.27
CA TRP A 7 -15.82 6.59 -8.56
C TRP A 7 -16.66 5.97 -9.68
N PRO A 8 -17.00 6.73 -10.73
CA PRO A 8 -17.77 6.20 -11.85
C PRO A 8 -16.88 5.26 -12.68
N VAL A 9 -17.36 4.06 -12.90
CA VAL A 9 -16.71 3.06 -13.76
C VAL A 9 -17.69 2.65 -14.84
N LYS A 10 -17.24 2.62 -16.08
CA LYS A 10 -18.06 2.21 -17.23
C LYS A 10 -17.98 0.71 -17.41
N LEU A 11 -19.10 0.05 -17.22
CA LEU A 11 -19.26 -1.36 -17.52
C LEU A 11 -19.72 -1.52 -18.98
N LYS A 12 -19.04 -2.39 -19.72
CA LYS A 12 -19.45 -2.81 -21.05
C LYS A 12 -20.00 -4.23 -21.00
N GLY A 13 -20.76 -4.58 -22.02
CA GLY A 13 -21.28 -5.93 -22.16
C GLY A 13 -21.99 -6.14 -23.48
N PHE A 14 -22.24 -7.40 -23.76
CA PHE A 14 -22.98 -7.83 -24.94
C PHE A 14 -23.79 -9.08 -24.62
N LYS A 15 -24.82 -9.31 -25.39
CA LYS A 15 -25.60 -10.54 -25.40
C LYS A 15 -25.02 -11.48 -26.44
N THR A 16 -24.88 -12.75 -26.10
CA THR A 16 -24.51 -13.79 -27.03
C THR A 16 -25.69 -14.77 -27.12
N ALA A 17 -26.17 -15.06 -28.30
CA ALA A 17 -27.17 -16.08 -28.57
C ALA A 17 -26.49 -17.28 -29.23
N ILE A 18 -26.78 -18.47 -28.72
CA ILE A 18 -26.35 -19.73 -29.33
C ILE A 18 -27.54 -20.30 -30.11
N VAL A 19 -27.30 -20.65 -31.36
CA VAL A 19 -28.29 -21.35 -32.22
C VAL A 19 -28.15 -22.83 -31.97
N SER A 20 -29.18 -23.46 -31.44
CA SER A 20 -29.23 -24.91 -31.22
C SER A 20 -30.15 -25.63 -32.21
N SER A 21 -30.91 -24.92 -33.05
CA SER A 21 -31.88 -25.56 -33.93
C SER A 21 -31.22 -26.19 -35.14
N ASP A 22 -31.65 -27.37 -35.46
CA ASP A 22 -31.22 -28.10 -36.68
C ASP A 22 -31.65 -27.40 -37.99
N GLU A 23 -32.60 -26.50 -37.91
CA GLU A 23 -33.12 -25.70 -39.04
C GLU A 23 -32.26 -24.47 -39.36
N ALA A 24 -31.30 -24.14 -38.55
CA ALA A 24 -30.44 -22.98 -38.80
C ALA A 24 -29.37 -23.32 -39.84
N PRO A 25 -29.08 -22.38 -40.76
CA PRO A 25 -28.06 -22.60 -41.78
C PRO A 25 -26.66 -22.76 -41.18
N PRO A 26 -25.74 -23.43 -41.87
CA PRO A 26 -24.43 -23.78 -41.37
C PRO A 26 -23.61 -22.62 -40.79
N GLY A 27 -23.74 -21.43 -41.38
CA GLY A 27 -23.08 -20.21 -40.89
C GLY A 27 -23.63 -19.69 -39.57
N CYS A 28 -24.82 -20.11 -39.18
CA CYS A 28 -25.49 -19.74 -37.94
C CYS A 28 -25.44 -20.86 -36.87
N LYS A 29 -24.99 -22.07 -37.25
CA LYS A 29 -24.89 -23.24 -36.35
C LYS A 29 -23.61 -23.26 -35.57
N GLY A 30 -23.63 -23.98 -34.46
CA GLY A 30 -22.42 -24.53 -33.80
C GLY A 30 -21.55 -23.52 -33.10
N GLY A 31 -22.11 -22.69 -32.24
CA GLY A 31 -21.33 -21.93 -31.27
C GLY A 31 -20.66 -20.66 -31.80
N LYS A 32 -20.91 -20.24 -33.00
CA LYS A 32 -20.65 -18.85 -33.40
C LYS A 32 -21.76 -17.98 -32.83
N GLY A 33 -21.62 -17.61 -31.56
CA GLY A 33 -22.59 -16.76 -30.90
C GLY A 33 -22.70 -15.42 -31.60
N LEU A 34 -23.92 -15.01 -31.98
CA LEU A 34 -24.21 -13.66 -32.43
C LEU A 34 -24.11 -12.71 -31.25
N GLN A 35 -23.18 -11.77 -31.33
CA GLN A 35 -23.02 -10.72 -30.33
C GLN A 35 -23.86 -9.52 -30.69
N THR A 36 -24.72 -9.10 -29.78
CA THR A 36 -25.55 -7.90 -29.94
C THR A 36 -25.36 -6.96 -28.75
N ASN A 37 -25.58 -5.67 -28.99
CA ASN A 37 -25.53 -4.67 -27.94
C ASN A 37 -26.56 -4.96 -26.82
N LEU A 38 -26.26 -4.60 -25.59
CA LEU A 38 -27.17 -4.73 -24.44
C LEU A 38 -28.50 -3.98 -24.67
N LYS A 39 -28.47 -2.89 -25.43
CA LYS A 39 -29.64 -2.03 -25.70
C LYS A 39 -30.49 -2.51 -26.85
N ASP A 40 -29.98 -3.42 -27.68
CA ASP A 40 -30.72 -3.90 -28.85
C ASP A 40 -31.94 -4.73 -28.42
N SER A 41 -32.97 -4.72 -29.26
CA SER A 41 -34.18 -5.49 -29.02
C SER A 41 -33.88 -6.97 -28.84
N ASN A 42 -34.75 -7.68 -28.14
CA ASN A 42 -34.56 -9.08 -27.72
C ASN A 42 -34.41 -10.12 -28.87
N ARG A 43 -34.37 -9.69 -30.10
CA ARG A 43 -34.23 -10.57 -31.24
C ARG A 43 -32.80 -10.60 -31.70
N SER A 44 -32.14 -11.72 -31.54
CA SER A 44 -30.89 -12.00 -32.21
C SER A 44 -31.29 -12.65 -33.57
N SER A 45 -30.76 -12.14 -34.64
CA SER A 45 -30.98 -12.70 -35.98
C SER A 45 -29.65 -13.03 -36.63
N CYS A 46 -29.61 -14.09 -37.38
CA CYS A 46 -28.52 -14.42 -38.29
C CYS A 46 -29.04 -14.28 -39.68
N THR A 47 -28.27 -13.65 -40.57
CA THR A 47 -28.64 -13.52 -41.99
C THR A 47 -27.67 -14.36 -42.79
N GLU A 48 -28.20 -15.29 -43.59
CA GLU A 48 -27.45 -16.07 -44.54
C GLU A 48 -28.29 -16.20 -45.80
N ASP A 49 -27.70 -16.03 -46.97
CA ASP A 49 -28.38 -16.06 -48.28
C ASP A 49 -29.59 -15.13 -48.40
N GLY A 50 -29.53 -13.96 -47.77
CA GLY A 50 -30.61 -12.97 -47.80
C GLY A 50 -31.81 -13.29 -46.93
N GLN A 51 -31.80 -14.41 -46.17
CA GLN A 51 -32.87 -14.76 -45.26
C GLN A 51 -32.48 -14.45 -43.83
N HIS A 52 -33.44 -13.93 -43.05
CA HIS A 52 -33.29 -13.64 -41.61
C HIS A 52 -33.79 -14.81 -40.79
N TYR A 53 -32.89 -15.43 -40.02
CA TYR A 53 -33.21 -16.45 -39.02
C TYR A 53 -33.28 -15.82 -37.66
N TYR A 54 -34.42 -15.94 -36.99
CA TYR A 54 -34.59 -15.45 -35.61
C TYR A 54 -34.21 -16.54 -34.66
N ILE A 55 -33.31 -16.17 -33.71
CA ILE A 55 -32.79 -17.09 -32.75
C ILE A 55 -33.50 -16.86 -31.43
N TYR A 56 -34.22 -17.85 -30.97
CA TYR A 56 -34.97 -17.80 -29.71
C TYR A 56 -34.27 -18.55 -28.54
N ASP A 57 -33.12 -19.16 -28.82
CA ASP A 57 -32.44 -20.05 -27.91
C ASP A 57 -31.61 -19.34 -26.83
N THR A 58 -30.92 -20.13 -25.99
CA THR A 58 -30.20 -19.71 -24.82
C THR A 58 -29.36 -18.44 -25.04
N LYS A 59 -29.67 -17.40 -24.30
CA LYS A 59 -28.94 -16.13 -24.35
C LYS A 59 -27.99 -16.03 -23.19
N PHE A 60 -26.75 -15.72 -23.48
CA PHE A 60 -25.74 -15.41 -22.49
C PHE A 60 -25.50 -13.92 -22.42
N LEU A 61 -25.29 -13.42 -21.20
CA LEU A 61 -24.90 -12.05 -20.95
C LEU A 61 -23.44 -12.02 -20.51
N THR A 62 -22.61 -11.31 -21.25
CA THR A 62 -21.23 -11.05 -20.86
C THR A 62 -21.09 -9.60 -20.44
N LEU A 63 -20.60 -9.39 -19.21
CA LEU A 63 -20.25 -8.07 -18.68
C LEU A 63 -18.75 -8.04 -18.42
N TYR A 64 -18.12 -6.93 -18.78
CA TYR A 64 -16.68 -6.75 -18.53
C TYR A 64 -16.31 -5.30 -18.27
N LEU A 65 -15.19 -5.14 -17.58
CA LEU A 65 -14.50 -3.88 -17.40
C LEU A 65 -13.31 -3.83 -18.33
N GLU A 66 -13.17 -2.75 -19.09
CA GLU A 66 -11.97 -2.53 -19.88
C GLU A 66 -10.78 -2.18 -18.97
N GLN A 67 -9.59 -2.59 -19.37
CA GLN A 67 -8.36 -2.30 -18.65
C GLN A 67 -8.15 -0.78 -18.48
N THR A 68 -8.59 0.02 -19.44
CA THR A 68 -8.53 1.49 -19.38
C THR A 68 -9.39 2.05 -18.26
N GLU A 69 -10.56 1.48 -18.01
CA GLU A 69 -11.43 1.89 -16.90
C GLU A 69 -10.80 1.51 -15.54
N MET A 70 -10.15 0.36 -15.45
CA MET A 70 -9.45 -0.05 -14.23
C MET A 70 -8.24 0.85 -13.92
N LYS A 71 -7.49 1.28 -14.94
CA LYS A 71 -6.37 2.21 -14.78
C LYS A 71 -6.80 3.61 -14.34
N ASN A 72 -8.05 3.97 -14.56
CA ASN A 72 -8.60 5.26 -14.15
C ASN A 72 -9.03 5.29 -12.67
N LEU A 73 -8.97 4.17 -11.95
CA LEU A 73 -9.23 4.17 -10.52
C LEU A 73 -8.17 5.01 -9.80
N PRO A 74 -8.59 5.93 -8.91
CA PRO A 74 -7.71 6.98 -8.40
C PRO A 74 -6.70 6.51 -7.35
N ILE A 75 -6.96 5.39 -6.71
CA ILE A 75 -6.13 4.80 -5.65
C ILE A 75 -6.29 3.28 -5.62
N GLY A 76 -5.30 2.57 -5.11
CA GLY A 76 -5.41 1.15 -4.78
C GLY A 76 -6.42 0.88 -3.66
N GLY A 77 -6.87 -0.36 -3.54
CA GLY A 77 -7.79 -0.80 -2.49
C GLY A 77 -8.88 -1.75 -2.99
N VAL A 78 -9.88 -1.96 -2.14
CA VAL A 78 -11.02 -2.81 -2.42
C VAL A 78 -12.21 -1.96 -2.85
N TRP A 79 -12.58 -2.03 -4.12
CA TRP A 79 -13.70 -1.32 -4.71
C TRP A 79 -14.91 -2.25 -4.81
N LYS A 80 -16.08 -1.76 -4.44
CA LYS A 80 -17.34 -2.53 -4.51
C LYS A 80 -18.36 -1.80 -5.34
N GLY A 81 -18.96 -2.51 -6.30
CA GLY A 81 -20.02 -2.00 -7.16
C GLY A 81 -21.21 -2.94 -7.17
N LYS A 82 -22.39 -2.39 -7.48
CA LYS A 82 -23.60 -3.16 -7.74
C LYS A 82 -24.16 -2.76 -9.08
N VAL A 83 -24.42 -3.75 -9.94
CA VAL A 83 -25.05 -3.58 -11.24
C VAL A 83 -26.45 -4.14 -11.17
N LYS A 84 -27.40 -3.40 -11.71
CA LYS A 84 -28.77 -3.85 -11.95
C LYS A 84 -29.00 -3.95 -13.44
N LEU A 85 -29.46 -5.10 -13.90
CA LEU A 85 -29.84 -5.35 -15.27
C LEU A 85 -31.33 -5.68 -15.28
N HIS A 86 -32.06 -5.05 -16.17
CA HIS A 86 -33.49 -5.30 -16.34
C HIS A 86 -33.72 -6.06 -17.65
N SER A 87 -34.43 -7.19 -17.57
CA SER A 87 -34.96 -7.91 -18.73
C SER A 87 -36.43 -7.55 -18.92
N ASN A 88 -36.81 -7.27 -20.13
CA ASN A 88 -38.21 -6.97 -20.48
C ASN A 88 -39.05 -8.23 -20.78
N SER A 89 -38.38 -9.34 -21.07
CA SER A 89 -39.07 -10.60 -21.40
C SER A 89 -38.23 -11.81 -20.97
N PRO A 90 -38.66 -12.51 -19.88
CA PRO A 90 -39.64 -12.05 -18.89
C PRO A 90 -39.19 -10.78 -18.17
N ALA A 91 -40.12 -9.99 -17.69
CA ALA A 91 -39.81 -8.79 -16.89
C ALA A 91 -39.18 -9.21 -15.55
N GLN A 92 -37.86 -9.06 -15.45
CA GLN A 92 -37.11 -9.45 -14.26
C GLN A 92 -35.84 -8.61 -14.09
N ASP A 93 -35.53 -8.33 -12.85
CA ASP A 93 -34.28 -7.67 -12.47
C ASP A 93 -33.21 -8.70 -12.06
N TYR A 94 -32.02 -8.51 -12.60
CA TYR A 94 -30.82 -9.24 -12.23
C TYR A 94 -29.83 -8.31 -11.56
N PHE A 95 -29.15 -8.79 -10.52
CA PHE A 95 -28.17 -8.02 -9.79
C PHE A 95 -26.82 -8.73 -9.79
N ALA A 96 -25.76 -7.98 -10.09
CA ALA A 96 -24.40 -8.43 -9.92
C ALA A 96 -23.67 -7.55 -8.87
N ASN A 97 -23.08 -8.17 -7.89
CA ASN A 97 -22.19 -7.52 -6.95
C ASN A 97 -20.75 -7.73 -7.45
N ILE A 98 -20.03 -6.65 -7.67
CA ILE A 98 -18.67 -6.66 -8.20
C ILE A 98 -17.74 -6.21 -7.10
N THR A 99 -16.68 -6.98 -6.85
CA THR A 99 -15.57 -6.59 -5.99
C THR A 99 -14.30 -6.57 -6.81
N LEU A 100 -13.62 -5.42 -6.82
CA LEU A 100 -12.33 -5.24 -7.49
C LEU A 100 -11.26 -4.97 -6.44
N ASN A 101 -10.22 -5.78 -6.45
CA ASN A 101 -9.00 -5.55 -5.69
C ASN A 101 -7.98 -4.90 -6.62
N THR A 102 -7.58 -3.68 -6.32
CA THR A 102 -6.65 -2.91 -7.14
C THR A 102 -5.44 -2.51 -6.32
N LEU A 103 -4.26 -2.72 -6.89
CA LEU A 103 -2.99 -2.31 -6.31
C LEU A 103 -2.45 -1.09 -7.04
N ASP A 104 -1.86 -0.18 -6.28
CA ASP A 104 -1.02 0.89 -6.79
C ASP A 104 0.46 0.66 -6.41
N PRO A 105 1.21 -0.12 -7.21
CA PRO A 105 2.58 -0.49 -6.87
C PRO A 105 3.56 0.70 -6.96
N ASN A 106 3.16 1.79 -7.60
CA ASN A 106 4.01 2.97 -7.79
C ASN A 106 4.04 3.88 -6.55
N HIS A 107 3.13 3.65 -5.61
CA HIS A 107 2.96 4.51 -4.44
C HIS A 107 3.06 3.73 -3.11
N ILE A 108 3.78 2.60 -3.09
CA ILE A 108 4.20 1.98 -1.82
C ILE A 108 5.23 2.92 -1.20
N ASP A 109 4.96 3.43 -0.01
CA ASP A 109 5.78 4.50 0.56
C ASP A 109 5.86 4.47 2.10
N VAL A 110 6.98 4.97 2.60
CA VAL A 110 7.20 5.29 4.01
C VAL A 110 7.12 6.81 4.13
N PHE A 111 6.04 7.30 4.70
CA PHE A 111 5.71 8.71 4.74
C PHE A 111 5.96 9.32 6.11
N PHE A 112 6.65 10.44 6.14
CA PHE A 112 6.90 11.26 7.32
C PHE A 112 6.13 12.57 7.20
N PRO A 113 4.97 12.72 7.87
CA PRO A 113 4.08 13.88 7.69
C PRO A 113 4.72 15.24 8.02
N GLU A 114 5.70 15.25 8.91
CA GLU A 114 6.39 16.47 9.34
C GLU A 114 7.41 16.98 8.31
N PHE A 115 7.70 16.19 7.28
CA PHE A 115 8.74 16.50 6.30
C PHE A 115 8.19 16.49 4.87
N ALA A 116 8.60 17.49 4.11
CA ALA A 116 8.20 17.59 2.70
C ALA A 116 8.97 16.62 1.76
N HIS A 117 9.96 15.89 2.28
CA HIS A 117 10.88 15.07 1.49
C HIS A 117 11.00 13.65 2.04
N ALA A 118 11.29 12.69 1.14
CA ALA A 118 11.50 11.28 1.49
C ALA A 118 12.77 11.01 2.33
N THR A 119 13.66 12.00 2.45
CA THR A 119 14.88 11.92 3.25
C THR A 119 14.91 13.03 4.31
N PRO A 120 14.13 12.89 5.39
CA PRO A 120 14.08 13.89 6.44
C PRO A 120 15.42 13.99 7.17
N ARG A 121 15.79 15.21 7.55
CA ARG A 121 16.89 15.44 8.48
C ARG A 121 16.34 15.56 9.87
N VAL A 122 16.73 14.65 10.75
CA VAL A 122 16.34 14.62 12.16
C VAL A 122 17.52 15.09 12.98
N GLN A 123 17.31 16.09 13.79
CA GLN A 123 18.30 16.58 14.72
C GLN A 123 18.03 16.00 16.10
N LEU A 124 19.03 15.33 16.68
CA LEU A 124 19.05 14.94 18.07
C LEU A 124 19.73 16.09 18.83
N ASP A 125 19.05 16.62 19.83
CA ASP A 125 19.52 17.76 20.59
C ASP A 125 20.23 17.27 21.88
N LEU A 126 21.48 16.88 21.70
CA LEU A 126 22.32 16.35 22.77
C LEU A 126 22.86 17.49 23.65
N HIS A 127 21.98 18.23 24.31
CA HIS A 127 22.42 19.27 25.25
C HIS A 127 23.14 18.65 26.46
N PRO A 128 24.43 18.93 26.64
CA PRO A 128 25.13 18.48 27.84
C PRO A 128 24.53 19.14 29.07
N THR A 129 23.93 18.36 29.95
CA THR A 129 23.55 18.89 31.26
C THR A 129 24.80 18.97 32.12
N GLY A 130 25.35 20.21 32.25
CA GLY A 130 26.50 20.48 33.09
C GLY A 130 26.16 20.26 34.56
N SER A 131 26.96 19.46 35.24
CA SER A 131 26.98 19.42 36.72
C SER A 131 28.04 20.40 37.23
N VAL A 132 27.74 21.05 38.35
CA VAL A 132 28.65 21.93 39.07
C VAL A 132 29.99 21.23 39.44
N ASN A 133 30.03 19.91 39.39
CA ASN A 133 31.18 19.05 39.69
C ASN A 133 31.92 18.53 38.43
N GLY A 134 31.73 19.12 37.23
CA GLY A 134 32.51 18.80 36.05
C GLY A 134 32.10 17.53 35.27
N SER A 135 31.06 16.80 35.68
CA SER A 135 30.54 15.64 34.94
C SER A 135 29.46 16.09 33.95
N ASN A 136 29.84 16.26 32.71
CA ASN A 136 28.89 16.58 31.65
C ASN A 136 28.36 15.30 31.00
N TYR A 137 27.04 15.12 31.07
CA TYR A 137 26.35 14.00 30.45
C TYR A 137 25.44 14.53 29.32
N ALA A 138 25.32 13.74 28.29
CA ALA A 138 24.35 13.99 27.18
C ALA A 138 23.40 12.81 27.03
N GLN A 139 22.17 13.11 26.71
CA GLN A 139 21.11 12.15 26.32
C GLN A 139 20.07 12.88 25.52
N ASP A 140 19.32 12.17 24.67
CA ASP A 140 18.19 12.74 23.96
C ASP A 140 17.14 11.68 23.61
N LEU A 141 15.92 12.17 23.38
CA LEU A 141 14.80 11.37 22.93
C LEU A 141 14.00 12.20 21.91
N THR A 142 13.95 11.73 20.68
CA THR A 142 13.23 12.39 19.59
C THR A 142 12.18 11.44 19.02
N MET A 143 10.97 11.97 18.84
CA MET A 143 9.85 11.24 18.22
C MET A 143 9.64 11.71 16.78
N LEU A 144 9.39 10.76 15.89
CA LEU A 144 9.11 11.00 14.49
C LEU A 144 7.78 10.37 14.14
N ASP A 145 6.87 11.16 13.63
CA ASP A 145 5.64 10.61 13.04
C ASP A 145 5.97 9.91 11.72
N MET A 146 5.65 8.64 11.62
CA MET A 146 5.87 7.83 10.43
C MET A 146 4.61 7.05 10.09
N CYS A 147 4.35 6.90 8.81
CA CYS A 147 3.16 6.21 8.31
C CYS A 147 3.52 5.33 7.10
N LEU A 148 3.06 4.09 7.09
CA LEU A 148 3.29 3.13 6.03
C LEU A 148 2.09 3.06 5.09
N TYR A 149 2.32 3.29 3.81
CA TYR A 149 1.31 3.12 2.77
C TYR A 149 1.64 1.94 1.87
N ASP A 150 0.75 0.97 1.82
CA ASP A 150 0.94 -0.32 1.16
C ASP A 150 0.50 -0.35 -0.32
N GLY A 151 0.09 0.77 -0.90
CA GLY A 151 -0.47 0.80 -2.24
C GLY A 151 -1.84 0.12 -2.36
N PHE A 152 -2.35 -0.44 -1.26
CA PHE A 152 -3.62 -1.17 -1.21
C PHE A 152 -4.60 -0.61 -0.17
N ASN A 153 -4.34 0.61 0.26
CA ASN A 153 -5.20 1.37 1.17
C ASN A 153 -5.41 0.71 2.54
N GLY A 154 -4.35 0.09 3.08
CA GLY A 154 -4.34 -0.60 4.37
C GLY A 154 -4.95 -2.00 4.34
N ASN A 155 -5.03 -2.64 3.18
CA ASN A 155 -5.61 -3.99 3.03
C ASN A 155 -4.56 -5.07 2.68
N ALA A 156 -3.26 -4.78 2.79
CA ALA A 156 -2.22 -5.79 2.65
C ALA A 156 -2.37 -6.90 3.72
N ILE A 157 -1.93 -8.11 3.40
CA ILE A 157 -2.02 -9.27 4.28
C ILE A 157 -1.02 -9.14 5.43
N SER A 158 0.21 -8.73 5.10
CA SER A 158 1.27 -8.54 6.06
C SER A 158 2.21 -7.41 5.66
N TYR A 159 2.91 -6.88 6.63
CA TYR A 159 3.94 -5.88 6.46
C TYR A 159 5.27 -6.45 6.94
N GLU A 160 6.27 -6.41 6.10
CA GLU A 160 7.65 -6.66 6.47
C GLU A 160 8.39 -5.33 6.53
N ILE A 161 9.07 -5.07 7.64
CA ILE A 161 9.80 -3.84 7.85
C ILE A 161 11.14 -4.12 8.49
N MET A 162 12.17 -3.46 7.99
CA MET A 162 13.51 -3.50 8.54
C MET A 162 14.09 -2.09 8.62
N LEU A 163 14.68 -1.77 9.77
CA LEU A 163 15.44 -0.56 9.94
C LEU A 163 16.93 -0.91 10.02
N LYS A 164 17.74 -0.16 9.29
CA LYS A 164 19.21 -0.31 9.39
C LYS A 164 19.90 1.03 9.28
N ASP A 165 20.98 1.20 10.01
CA ASP A 165 21.90 2.29 9.76
C ASP A 165 22.83 1.96 8.59
N GLU A 166 23.25 2.99 7.86
CA GLU A 166 24.22 2.87 6.77
C GLU A 166 25.64 3.18 7.27
N GLY A 167 25.88 2.92 8.54
CA GLY A 167 27.20 3.09 9.15
C GLY A 167 28.19 2.00 8.80
N ARG A 168 29.47 2.29 9.06
CA ARG A 168 30.54 1.31 8.92
C ARG A 168 30.36 0.22 9.98
N PRO A 169 30.75 -1.05 9.68
CA PRO A 169 30.84 -2.06 10.71
C PRO A 169 31.78 -1.58 11.82
N ALA A 170 31.33 -1.62 13.07
CA ALA A 170 32.09 -1.13 14.20
C ALA A 170 32.27 -2.25 15.23
N ALA A 171 33.51 -2.59 15.52
CA ALA A 171 33.82 -3.45 16.65
C ALA A 171 33.39 -2.74 17.96
N GLY A 172 32.80 -3.50 18.90
CA GLY A 172 32.32 -2.95 20.15
C GLY A 172 31.02 -2.16 20.14
N ARG A 173 30.31 -2.10 18.96
CA ARG A 173 28.96 -1.59 18.92
C ARG A 173 28.03 -2.52 19.72
N ARG A 174 27.12 -1.94 20.50
CA ARG A 174 26.13 -2.71 21.25
C ARG A 174 25.20 -3.45 20.30
N ASP A 175 24.95 -4.72 20.57
CA ASP A 175 24.08 -5.55 19.75
C ASP A 175 22.67 -4.96 19.64
N GLY A 176 22.15 -4.88 18.41
CA GLY A 176 20.84 -4.30 18.09
C GLY A 176 20.77 -2.77 18.09
N TYR A 177 21.81 -2.06 18.51
CA TYR A 177 21.83 -0.60 18.48
C TYR A 177 22.14 -0.07 17.09
N PHE A 178 21.72 1.16 16.84
CA PHE A 178 22.03 1.99 15.69
C PHE A 178 23.16 2.96 16.07
N SER A 179 23.89 3.48 15.08
CA SER A 179 25.02 4.37 15.35
C SER A 179 25.09 5.53 14.38
N ILE A 180 25.52 6.67 14.90
CA ILE A 180 25.97 7.83 14.13
C ILE A 180 27.45 8.08 14.42
N TYR A 181 28.16 8.67 13.43
CA TYR A 181 29.60 8.83 13.49
C TYR A 181 30.00 10.30 13.33
N ARG A 182 31.13 10.67 13.95
CA ARG A 182 31.71 12.01 13.81
C ARG A 182 32.08 12.31 12.36
N GLN A 183 31.65 13.45 11.87
CA GLN A 183 32.04 13.92 10.54
C GLN A 183 33.54 14.21 10.50
N GLY A 184 34.19 13.74 9.42
CA GLY A 184 35.64 13.84 9.26
C GLY A 184 36.43 12.88 10.16
N GLY A 185 35.75 12.04 10.94
CA GLY A 185 36.39 10.97 11.71
C GLY A 185 36.93 9.86 10.81
N THR A 186 37.99 9.22 11.22
CA THR A 186 38.65 8.15 10.48
C THR A 186 38.41 6.77 11.09
N THR A 187 37.93 6.73 12.33
CA THR A 187 37.69 5.49 13.08
C THR A 187 36.21 5.24 13.31
N THR A 188 35.89 4.06 13.83
CA THR A 188 34.56 3.68 14.31
C THR A 188 34.57 3.43 15.81
N ASP A 189 35.61 3.90 16.46
CA ASP A 189 35.81 3.75 17.90
C ASP A 189 34.72 4.46 18.70
N GLU A 190 34.58 4.08 19.94
CA GLU A 190 33.54 4.62 20.83
C GLU A 190 33.63 6.16 20.99
N GLY A 191 34.83 6.74 20.94
CA GLY A 191 35.03 8.18 20.97
C GLY A 191 34.49 8.94 19.76
N GLU A 192 34.41 8.29 18.60
CA GLU A 192 33.90 8.86 17.33
C GLU A 192 32.51 8.34 16.95
N ARG A 193 31.83 7.61 17.84
CA ARG A 193 30.53 7.00 17.61
C ARG A 193 29.57 7.35 18.75
N ILE A 194 28.31 7.55 18.39
CA ILE A 194 27.19 7.63 19.34
C ILE A 194 26.19 6.55 18.96
N ASP A 195 25.98 5.63 19.89
CA ASP A 195 24.99 4.55 19.74
C ASP A 195 23.62 5.01 20.24
N TYR A 196 22.56 4.66 19.53
CA TYR A 196 21.19 5.00 19.90
C TYR A 196 20.25 3.82 19.68
N ARG A 197 19.14 3.85 20.40
CA ARG A 197 18.06 2.88 20.28
C ARG A 197 16.94 3.46 19.43
N VAL A 198 16.23 2.58 18.72
CA VAL A 198 15.01 2.91 18.01
C VAL A 198 13.87 2.09 18.59
N LYS A 199 12.79 2.77 18.96
CA LYS A 199 11.50 2.13 19.25
C LYS A 199 10.52 2.49 18.14
N MET A 200 9.61 1.59 17.87
CA MET A 200 8.57 1.78 16.85
C MET A 200 7.23 1.32 17.40
N TYR A 201 6.19 2.02 17.03
CA TYR A 201 4.84 1.59 17.33
C TYR A 201 4.48 0.36 16.49
N ASN A 202 4.09 -0.73 17.15
CA ASN A 202 3.63 -1.96 16.49
C ASN A 202 2.14 -1.84 16.20
N PRO A 203 1.73 -1.80 14.90
CA PRO A 203 0.33 -1.67 14.52
C PRO A 203 -0.49 -2.94 14.76
N GLU A 204 0.14 -4.07 15.02
CA GLU A 204 -0.53 -5.33 15.33
C GLU A 204 -0.96 -5.38 16.81
N THR A 205 -0.03 -5.13 17.73
CA THR A 205 -0.26 -5.24 19.18
C THR A 205 -0.73 -3.93 19.81
N GLY A 206 -0.39 -2.80 19.21
CA GLY A 206 -0.78 -1.47 19.70
C GLY A 206 0.17 -0.88 20.74
N GLY A 207 1.37 -1.44 20.92
CA GLY A 207 2.41 -0.95 21.82
C GLY A 207 3.67 -0.50 21.10
N GLN A 208 4.61 0.08 21.86
CA GLN A 208 5.96 0.32 21.35
C GLN A 208 6.81 -0.95 21.53
N ILE A 209 7.62 -1.24 20.53
CA ILE A 209 8.60 -2.31 20.52
C ILE A 209 10.00 -1.76 20.29
N ASP A 210 11.01 -2.41 20.84
CA ASP A 210 12.39 -2.12 20.50
C ASP A 210 12.71 -2.69 19.10
N VAL A 211 13.29 -1.84 18.26
CA VAL A 211 13.72 -2.22 16.91
C VAL A 211 15.21 -2.53 16.96
N ARG A 212 15.59 -3.70 16.47
CA ARG A 212 16.99 -4.07 16.35
C ARG A 212 17.53 -3.71 14.98
N ASN A 213 18.73 -3.18 14.94
CA ASN A 213 19.39 -2.79 13.71
C ASN A 213 19.57 -3.99 12.76
N ASN A 214 19.14 -3.83 11.51
CA ASN A 214 19.24 -4.84 10.44
C ASN A 214 18.49 -6.15 10.74
N GLU A 215 17.41 -6.10 11.49
CA GLU A 215 16.53 -7.23 11.80
C GLU A 215 15.14 -7.02 11.18
N ASN A 216 14.63 -8.03 10.50
CA ASN A 216 13.30 -8.00 9.90
C ASN A 216 12.22 -8.21 10.96
N MET A 217 11.18 -7.42 10.86
CA MET A 217 9.93 -7.58 11.61
C MET A 217 8.78 -7.82 10.65
N VAL A 218 7.90 -8.76 10.98
CA VAL A 218 6.74 -9.10 10.18
C VAL A 218 5.48 -8.93 11.00
N TRP A 219 4.53 -8.18 10.48
CA TRP A 219 3.19 -7.99 11.06
C TRP A 219 2.13 -8.60 10.16
N ASN A 220 1.40 -9.58 10.67
CA ASN A 220 0.39 -10.33 9.91
C ASN A 220 -1.04 -9.85 10.15
N SER A 221 -1.25 -8.99 11.14
CA SER A 221 -2.58 -8.50 11.52
C SER A 221 -2.55 -7.01 11.83
N ILE A 222 -2.76 -6.19 10.82
CA ILE A 222 -2.77 -4.74 11.00
C ILE A 222 -4.09 -4.30 11.65
N ASN A 223 -3.98 -3.54 12.75
CA ASN A 223 -5.16 -2.96 13.40
C ASN A 223 -5.75 -1.82 12.56
N LEU A 224 -6.74 -2.14 11.76
CA LEU A 224 -7.41 -1.21 10.84
C LEU A 224 -8.13 -0.05 11.54
N LYS A 225 -8.39 -0.12 12.85
CA LYS A 225 -9.01 0.98 13.61
C LYS A 225 -8.09 2.20 13.75
N ARG A 226 -6.78 2.00 13.62
CA ARG A 226 -5.76 3.04 13.77
C ARG A 226 -5.26 3.60 12.45
N VAL A 227 -5.63 3.00 11.34
CA VAL A 227 -5.27 3.49 10.00
C VAL A 227 -5.91 4.86 9.79
N ARG A 228 -5.13 5.82 9.32
CA ARG A 228 -5.58 7.21 9.13
C ARG A 228 -5.47 7.67 7.68
N PRO A 229 -6.33 8.59 7.23
CA PRO A 229 -6.20 9.18 5.92
C PRO A 229 -5.04 10.18 5.90
N VAL A 230 -4.22 10.12 4.85
CA VAL A 230 -3.14 11.07 4.57
C VAL A 230 -3.13 11.40 3.08
N VAL A 231 -2.64 12.59 2.75
CA VAL A 231 -2.38 12.97 1.35
C VAL A 231 -0.88 12.81 1.12
N LEU A 232 -0.53 11.83 0.28
CA LEU A 232 0.86 11.58 -0.08
C LEU A 232 1.29 12.49 -1.24
N PRO A 233 2.56 12.87 -1.33
CA PRO A 233 3.10 13.56 -2.50
C PRO A 233 2.82 12.75 -3.78
N GLY A 234 2.33 13.42 -4.82
CA GLY A 234 1.99 12.78 -6.09
C GLY A 234 0.63 12.07 -6.15
N ILE A 235 -0.06 11.88 -5.03
CA ILE A 235 -1.41 11.32 -4.99
C ILE A 235 -2.45 12.40 -4.73
N ARG A 236 -3.40 12.53 -5.66
CA ARG A 236 -4.44 13.58 -5.60
C ARG A 236 -5.47 13.37 -4.47
N TYR A 237 -5.64 12.15 -4.02
CA TYR A 237 -6.67 11.77 -3.05
C TYR A 237 -6.04 11.24 -1.77
N ALA A 238 -6.75 11.43 -0.66
CA ALA A 238 -6.30 10.86 0.60
C ALA A 238 -6.30 9.33 0.54
N VAL A 239 -5.19 8.73 0.92
CA VAL A 239 -5.00 7.28 1.06
C VAL A 239 -4.95 6.89 2.54
N MET A 240 -5.20 5.63 2.82
CA MET A 240 -5.17 5.12 4.18
C MET A 240 -3.78 4.58 4.49
N CYS A 241 -3.11 5.16 5.46
CA CYS A 241 -1.81 4.67 5.91
C CYS A 241 -1.84 4.15 7.35
N VAL A 242 -0.89 3.29 7.66
CA VAL A 242 -0.73 2.66 8.97
C VAL A 242 0.29 3.45 9.77
N PRO A 243 -0.13 4.15 10.86
CA PRO A 243 0.80 4.91 11.69
C PRO A 243 1.77 3.98 12.43
N THR A 244 3.05 4.27 12.29
CA THR A 244 4.15 3.55 12.93
C THR A 244 5.22 4.53 13.42
N PRO A 245 4.88 5.49 14.31
CA PRO A 245 5.84 6.48 14.79
C PRO A 245 7.08 5.82 15.39
N LEU A 246 8.23 6.47 15.14
CA LEU A 246 9.52 6.08 15.65
C LEU A 246 9.89 6.95 16.87
N THR A 247 10.62 6.35 17.80
CA THR A 247 11.29 7.07 18.88
C THR A 247 12.77 6.74 18.81
N LEU A 248 13.60 7.76 18.59
CA LEU A 248 15.05 7.66 18.62
C LEU A 248 15.51 8.07 20.02
N ALA A 249 16.26 7.22 20.69
CA ALA A 249 16.72 7.46 22.06
C ALA A 249 18.22 7.25 22.18
N VAL A 250 18.94 8.30 22.54
CA VAL A 250 20.35 8.24 22.93
C VAL A 250 20.42 8.07 24.44
N ASP A 251 21.00 6.96 24.88
CA ASP A 251 21.22 6.71 26.28
C ASP A 251 22.23 7.70 26.85
N LYS A 252 22.15 7.95 28.15
CA LYS A 252 23.07 8.84 28.88
C LYS A 252 24.51 8.38 28.69
N PHE A 253 25.38 9.26 28.23
CA PHE A 253 26.81 9.03 28.09
C PHE A 253 27.61 10.25 28.62
N SER A 254 28.88 10.04 29.00
CA SER A 254 29.79 11.13 29.34
C SER A 254 30.28 11.84 28.09
N VAL A 255 30.15 13.16 28.02
CA VAL A 255 30.67 13.96 26.93
C VAL A 255 32.17 13.85 26.78
N MET A 256 32.89 13.61 27.90
CA MET A 256 34.34 13.44 27.92
C MET A 256 34.81 12.17 27.19
N ASP A 257 33.91 11.19 27.00
CA ASP A 257 34.23 9.95 26.30
C ASP A 257 34.08 10.11 24.78
N LYS A 258 33.66 11.30 24.29
CA LYS A 258 33.41 11.58 22.88
C LYS A 258 34.31 12.69 22.36
N GLN A 259 34.76 12.55 21.13
CA GLN A 259 35.47 13.61 20.42
C GLN A 259 34.52 14.72 20.00
N ALA A 260 34.96 15.97 20.18
CA ALA A 260 34.17 17.13 19.76
C ALA A 260 33.94 17.13 18.25
N GLY A 261 32.72 17.48 17.83
CA GLY A 261 32.36 17.57 16.43
C GLY A 261 30.89 17.30 16.14
N TYR A 262 30.52 17.28 14.87
CA TYR A 262 29.19 16.92 14.43
C TYR A 262 29.12 15.42 14.19
N TYR A 263 28.08 14.79 14.72
CA TYR A 263 27.82 13.36 14.51
C TYR A 263 26.65 13.21 13.55
N MET A 264 26.83 12.41 12.51
CA MET A 264 25.80 12.13 11.50
C MET A 264 25.76 10.66 11.14
N GLY A 265 24.57 10.22 10.74
CA GLY A 265 24.33 8.89 10.20
C GLY A 265 23.07 8.91 9.33
N LYS A 266 22.85 7.82 8.64
CA LYS A 266 21.65 7.60 7.84
C LYS A 266 20.93 6.37 8.37
N LEU A 267 19.66 6.53 8.71
CA LEU A 267 18.74 5.45 9.08
C LEU A 267 17.86 5.16 7.87
N SER A 268 17.94 3.94 7.36
CA SER A 268 17.09 3.47 6.26
C SER A 268 15.95 2.63 6.81
N VAL A 269 14.75 2.93 6.33
CA VAL A 269 13.54 2.15 6.58
C VAL A 269 13.20 1.39 5.30
N ILE A 270 13.22 0.08 5.35
CA ILE A 270 12.88 -0.82 4.25
C ILE A 270 11.51 -1.41 4.56
N PHE A 271 10.56 -1.21 3.66
CA PHE A 271 9.17 -1.62 3.84
C PHE A 271 8.67 -2.43 2.64
N THR A 272 8.12 -3.61 2.89
CA THR A 272 7.59 -4.52 1.87
C THR A 272 6.22 -5.04 2.31
N PRO A 273 5.12 -4.53 1.74
CA PRO A 273 3.80 -5.09 2.00
C PRO A 273 3.59 -6.38 1.19
N SER A 274 2.97 -7.39 1.80
CA SER A 274 2.49 -8.59 1.12
C SER A 274 1.02 -8.43 0.76
N LEU A 275 0.71 -8.60 -0.50
CA LEU A 275 -0.60 -8.38 -1.06
C LEU A 275 -1.35 -9.69 -1.26
N PRO A 276 -2.70 -9.71 -1.21
CA PRO A 276 -3.45 -10.90 -1.54
C PRO A 276 -3.20 -11.29 -2.99
N THR A 277 -2.90 -12.58 -3.21
CA THR A 277 -2.84 -13.16 -4.55
C THR A 277 -4.24 -13.10 -5.16
N ILE A 278 -4.38 -12.44 -6.29
CA ILE A 278 -5.62 -12.45 -7.07
C ILE A 278 -5.52 -13.66 -7.99
N ASN A 279 -6.19 -14.75 -7.60
CA ASN A 279 -6.41 -15.91 -8.50
C ASN A 279 -7.61 -15.64 -9.40
#